data_506ed24c970fd5ef50f9bf5f5a8b2fcd
#
_entry.id   506ed24c970fd5ef50f9bf5f5a8b2fcd
#
_cell.length_a   1.000
_cell.length_b   1.000
_cell.length_c   1.000
_cell.angle_alpha   90.00
_cell.angle_beta   90.00
_cell.angle_gamma   90.00
#
_symmetry.space_group_name_H-M   'P 1'
#
loop_
_entity.id
_entity.type
_entity.pdbx_description
1 polymer ?
#
loop_
_entity_poly.entity_id
_entity_poly.type
_entity_poly.pdbx_seq_one_letter_code
_entity_poly.pdbx_strand_id
1 'polypeptide(L)'
;MERHVNVNGNGDWELETGLLDGGQEIIVYQELPDRPNSEEVKRNVVQLPALAVPRIDYVDSSHDRVWGWAEPNATVDVHVHGIVRQNVTADGSGRWSQHIGQERGNARIEVRQMKTGRPWSGMAVSNVVQLPALGNPSIDQMNTAQDHIYGWATPGATVKVHVHGVFIRDIGTDPSRKMVDKR
;
A
#
# COMPACT_ATOMS: atom_id res chain seq x y z
N MET A 1 -36.87 12.63 -2.14
CA MET A 1 -37.08 13.47 -0.94
C MET A 1 -37.03 14.90 -1.42
N GLU A 2 -38.13 15.64 -1.30
CA GLU A 2 -38.24 17.04 -1.66
C GLU A 2 -37.68 17.90 -0.50
N ARG A 3 -36.96 18.97 -0.83
CA ARG A 3 -36.42 19.92 0.15
C ARG A 3 -36.74 21.33 -0.30
N HIS A 4 -37.20 22.14 0.60
CA HIS A 4 -37.47 23.55 0.35
C HIS A 4 -36.33 24.41 0.84
N VAL A 5 -35.98 25.43 0.08
CA VAL A 5 -34.95 26.41 0.42
C VAL A 5 -35.49 27.82 0.15
N ASN A 6 -35.22 28.75 1.05
CA ASN A 6 -35.63 30.12 0.87
C ASN A 6 -34.64 30.88 -0.01
N VAL A 7 -35.19 31.66 -0.94
CA VAL A 7 -34.42 32.57 -1.78
C VAL A 7 -34.23 33.89 -1.05
N ASN A 8 -33.01 34.44 -1.06
CA ASN A 8 -32.70 35.72 -0.43
C ASN A 8 -33.23 36.91 -1.26
N GLY A 9 -33.09 38.12 -0.73
CA GLY A 9 -33.54 39.35 -1.39
C GLY A 9 -32.85 39.67 -2.71
N ASN A 10 -31.74 39.04 -3.04
CA ASN A 10 -30.99 39.19 -4.30
C ASN A 10 -31.36 38.12 -5.35
N GLY A 11 -32.16 37.12 -4.96
CA GLY A 11 -32.49 36.00 -5.83
C GLY A 11 -31.59 34.79 -5.71
N ASP A 12 -30.61 34.77 -4.74
CA ASP A 12 -29.71 33.66 -4.54
C ASP A 12 -30.31 32.63 -3.57
N TRP A 13 -30.00 31.39 -3.80
CA TRP A 13 -30.35 30.28 -2.91
C TRP A 13 -29.24 29.25 -2.82
N GLU A 14 -29.12 28.57 -1.69
CA GLU A 14 -28.15 27.55 -1.41
C GLU A 14 -28.80 26.42 -0.62
N LEU A 15 -28.49 25.20 -0.98
CA LEU A 15 -28.94 23.98 -0.29
C LEU A 15 -27.79 23.02 -0.09
N GLU A 16 -27.48 22.71 1.16
CA GLU A 16 -26.52 21.67 1.49
C GLU A 16 -27.12 20.28 1.28
N THR A 17 -26.61 19.54 0.30
CA THR A 17 -27.12 18.21 -0.07
C THR A 17 -26.27 17.07 0.47
N GLY A 18 -25.06 17.36 0.97
CA GLY A 18 -24.01 16.38 1.11
C GLY A 18 -23.41 16.01 -0.25
N LEU A 19 -22.59 14.95 -0.28
CA LEU A 19 -22.01 14.45 -1.51
C LEU A 19 -23.07 13.74 -2.35
N LEU A 20 -23.12 14.11 -3.62
CA LEU A 20 -24.00 13.51 -4.62
C LEU A 20 -23.19 12.58 -5.53
N ASP A 21 -23.81 11.50 -5.97
CA ASP A 21 -23.22 10.60 -6.95
C ASP A 21 -23.28 11.18 -8.36
N GLY A 22 -22.28 10.86 -9.18
CA GLY A 22 -22.30 11.26 -10.59
C GLY A 22 -23.48 10.67 -11.33
N GLY A 23 -24.09 11.47 -12.21
CA GLY A 23 -25.26 11.09 -12.97
C GLY A 23 -26.60 11.28 -12.25
N GLN A 24 -26.61 11.58 -10.95
CA GLN A 24 -27.86 11.94 -10.27
C GLN A 24 -28.48 13.17 -10.90
N GLU A 25 -29.78 13.10 -11.17
CA GLU A 25 -30.55 14.23 -11.68
C GLU A 25 -31.01 15.13 -10.54
N ILE A 26 -30.74 16.41 -10.65
CA ILE A 26 -31.25 17.46 -9.76
C ILE A 26 -32.34 18.21 -10.51
N ILE A 27 -33.51 18.31 -9.89
CA ILE A 27 -34.66 19.02 -10.42
C ILE A 27 -34.97 20.19 -9.47
N VAL A 28 -35.11 21.37 -10.03
CA VAL A 28 -35.43 22.60 -9.28
C VAL A 28 -36.59 23.31 -9.93
N TYR A 29 -37.53 23.76 -9.16
CA TYR A 29 -38.61 24.67 -9.56
C TYR A 29 -38.89 25.65 -8.41
N GLN A 30 -39.58 26.74 -8.68
CA GLN A 30 -39.91 27.76 -7.67
C GLN A 30 -41.42 27.90 -7.51
N GLU A 31 -41.81 28.19 -6.28
CA GLU A 31 -43.19 28.35 -5.86
C GLU A 31 -43.44 29.71 -5.20
N LEU A 32 -44.62 30.25 -5.40
CA LEU A 32 -45.15 31.37 -4.63
C LEU A 32 -46.64 31.10 -4.34
N PRO A 33 -47.18 31.53 -3.18
CA PRO A 33 -48.51 31.16 -2.74
C PRO A 33 -49.64 31.49 -3.72
N ASP A 34 -49.50 32.55 -4.45
CA ASP A 34 -50.58 33.09 -5.34
C ASP A 34 -50.24 32.93 -6.83
N ARG A 35 -49.33 32.05 -7.20
CA ARG A 35 -48.88 31.82 -8.57
C ARG A 35 -48.73 30.35 -8.88
N PRO A 36 -48.93 29.93 -10.14
CA PRO A 36 -48.50 28.60 -10.55
C PRO A 36 -47.01 28.44 -10.38
N ASN A 37 -46.57 27.21 -10.06
CA ASN A 37 -45.16 26.85 -10.00
C ASN A 37 -44.49 27.14 -11.35
N SER A 38 -43.16 27.43 -11.26
CA SER A 38 -42.37 27.53 -12.49
C SER A 38 -42.23 26.15 -13.16
N GLU A 39 -41.75 26.15 -14.41
CA GLU A 39 -41.25 24.93 -15.04
C GLU A 39 -40.05 24.36 -14.28
N GLU A 40 -39.88 23.07 -14.38
CA GLU A 40 -38.72 22.35 -13.80
C GLU A 40 -37.44 22.63 -14.58
N VAL A 41 -36.37 22.93 -13.88
CA VAL A 41 -35.01 22.96 -14.43
C VAL A 41 -34.28 21.72 -13.94
N LYS A 42 -33.71 20.97 -14.88
CA LYS A 42 -33.00 19.71 -14.60
C LYS A 42 -31.51 19.81 -14.92
N ARG A 43 -30.67 19.24 -14.04
CA ARG A 43 -29.23 19.12 -14.24
C ARG A 43 -28.74 17.80 -13.66
N ASN A 44 -27.81 17.16 -14.34
CA ASN A 44 -27.15 15.97 -13.81
C ASN A 44 -25.85 16.35 -13.10
N VAL A 45 -25.58 15.69 -11.98
CA VAL A 45 -24.30 15.79 -11.29
C VAL A 45 -23.21 15.25 -12.19
N VAL A 46 -22.18 16.05 -12.45
CA VAL A 46 -21.06 15.63 -13.28
C VAL A 46 -20.10 14.77 -12.45
N GLN A 47 -19.88 13.53 -12.87
CA GLN A 47 -18.89 12.65 -12.26
C GLN A 47 -17.48 13.18 -12.52
N LEU A 48 -16.71 13.45 -11.46
CA LEU A 48 -15.31 13.76 -11.63
C LEU A 48 -14.54 12.51 -12.14
N PRO A 49 -13.53 12.70 -13.00
CA PRO A 49 -12.75 11.57 -13.50
C PRO A 49 -11.97 10.87 -12.37
N ALA A 50 -11.69 9.58 -12.53
CA ALA A 50 -10.78 8.84 -11.66
C ALA A 50 -9.40 9.51 -11.61
N LEU A 51 -8.68 9.32 -10.51
CA LEU A 51 -7.29 9.72 -10.39
C LEU A 51 -6.40 8.86 -11.32
N ALA A 52 -5.20 9.35 -11.61
CA ALA A 52 -4.17 8.55 -12.25
C ALA A 52 -3.87 7.28 -11.44
N VAL A 53 -3.29 6.27 -12.05
CA VAL A 53 -2.86 5.05 -11.35
C VAL A 53 -1.71 5.41 -10.40
N PRO A 54 -1.73 4.95 -9.12
CA PRO A 54 -0.65 5.21 -8.19
C PRO A 54 0.63 4.48 -8.59
N ARG A 55 1.78 4.87 -8.03
CA ARG A 55 3.06 4.20 -8.24
C ARG A 55 3.41 3.33 -7.05
N ILE A 56 3.90 2.12 -7.32
CA ILE A 56 4.53 1.23 -6.36
C ILE A 56 6.05 1.32 -6.58
N ASP A 57 6.81 1.57 -5.51
CA ASP A 57 8.27 1.55 -5.56
C ASP A 57 8.79 0.11 -5.49
N TYR A 58 10.11 -0.08 -5.70
CA TYR A 58 10.74 -1.38 -5.61
C TYR A 58 10.56 -2.01 -4.24
N VAL A 59 10.17 -3.30 -4.23
CA VAL A 59 10.03 -4.10 -3.01
C VAL A 59 10.57 -5.52 -3.26
N ASP A 60 11.32 -6.06 -2.32
CA ASP A 60 11.84 -7.42 -2.38
C ASP A 60 11.47 -8.23 -1.13
N SER A 61 11.83 -9.52 -1.11
CA SER A 61 11.47 -10.46 -0.05
C SER A 61 12.10 -10.19 1.32
N SER A 62 12.97 -9.18 1.46
CA SER A 62 13.47 -8.71 2.75
C SER A 62 12.60 -7.63 3.39
N HIS A 63 11.71 -7.01 2.60
CA HIS A 63 10.82 -5.96 3.07
C HIS A 63 9.54 -6.54 3.66
N ASP A 64 9.08 -5.94 4.75
CA ASP A 64 7.78 -6.21 5.37
C ASP A 64 6.74 -5.13 5.06
N ARG A 65 7.12 -4.15 4.23
CA ARG A 65 6.31 -3.00 3.82
C ARG A 65 6.39 -2.79 2.32
N VAL A 66 5.29 -2.28 1.77
CA VAL A 66 5.23 -1.70 0.42
C VAL A 66 5.01 -0.20 0.54
N TRP A 67 5.53 0.57 -0.41
CA TRP A 67 5.41 2.02 -0.45
C TRP A 67 5.41 2.53 -1.89
N GLY A 68 5.12 3.79 -2.03
CA GLY A 68 5.09 4.43 -3.34
C GLY A 68 4.51 5.84 -3.30
N TRP A 69 3.93 6.23 -4.42
CA TRP A 69 3.39 7.56 -4.64
C TRP A 69 1.94 7.50 -5.13
N ALA A 70 1.14 8.41 -4.64
CA ALA A 70 -0.25 8.61 -4.97
C ALA A 70 -0.55 10.12 -5.06
N GLU A 71 -1.76 10.50 -5.37
CA GLU A 71 -2.20 11.88 -5.21
C GLU A 71 -2.11 12.29 -3.72
N PRO A 72 -1.62 13.50 -3.41
CA PRO A 72 -1.58 13.98 -2.02
C PRO A 72 -2.94 13.83 -1.33
N ASN A 73 -2.94 13.30 -0.11
CA ASN A 73 -4.15 13.02 0.70
C ASN A 73 -5.16 12.06 0.06
N ALA A 74 -4.79 11.27 -0.96
CA ALA A 74 -5.64 10.22 -1.50
C ALA A 74 -5.70 9.03 -0.55
N THR A 75 -6.84 8.34 -0.55
CA THR A 75 -6.95 7.00 0.05
C THR A 75 -6.34 6.00 -0.90
N VAL A 76 -5.39 5.21 -0.42
CA VAL A 76 -4.68 4.17 -1.16
C VAL A 76 -5.11 2.81 -0.63
N ASP A 77 -5.63 1.96 -1.50
CA ASP A 77 -6.09 0.60 -1.21
C ASP A 77 -5.03 -0.38 -1.70
N VAL A 78 -4.45 -1.15 -0.78
CA VAL A 78 -3.34 -2.07 -1.03
C VAL A 78 -3.81 -3.51 -0.92
N HIS A 79 -3.62 -4.28 -1.97
CA HIS A 79 -3.94 -5.70 -2.05
C HIS A 79 -2.65 -6.51 -2.17
N VAL A 80 -2.58 -7.63 -1.46
CA VAL A 80 -1.53 -8.64 -1.60
C VAL A 80 -2.20 -9.96 -1.89
N HIS A 81 -1.82 -10.62 -2.98
CA HIS A 81 -2.48 -11.83 -3.48
C HIS A 81 -3.99 -11.65 -3.72
N GLY A 82 -4.41 -10.46 -4.16
CA GLY A 82 -5.83 -10.12 -4.37
C GLY A 82 -6.63 -9.84 -3.10
N ILE A 83 -6.01 -9.93 -1.91
CA ILE A 83 -6.66 -9.67 -0.62
C ILE A 83 -6.31 -8.24 -0.17
N VAL A 84 -7.33 -7.45 0.14
CA VAL A 84 -7.15 -6.11 0.74
C VAL A 84 -6.46 -6.25 2.09
N ARG A 85 -5.33 -5.58 2.26
CA ARG A 85 -4.62 -5.54 3.55
C ARG A 85 -5.16 -4.43 4.44
N GLN A 86 -5.13 -3.22 3.95
CA GLN A 86 -5.65 -2.04 4.64
C GLN A 86 -5.62 -0.83 3.71
N ASN A 87 -6.49 0.12 3.95
CA ASN A 87 -6.41 1.42 3.31
C ASN A 87 -5.45 2.32 4.09
N VAL A 88 -4.59 3.04 3.36
CA VAL A 88 -3.72 4.07 3.94
C VAL A 88 -4.01 5.40 3.25
N THR A 89 -3.69 6.50 3.92
CA THR A 89 -3.77 7.83 3.32
C THR A 89 -2.38 8.27 2.88
N ALA A 90 -2.22 8.67 1.63
CA ALA A 90 -1.01 9.33 1.16
C ALA A 90 -0.83 10.66 1.90
N ASP A 91 0.39 11.00 2.25
CA ASP A 91 0.70 12.27 2.92
C ASP A 91 0.53 13.48 1.98
N GLY A 92 0.79 14.69 2.50
CA GLY A 92 0.69 15.94 1.74
C GLY A 92 1.66 16.05 0.56
N SER A 93 2.69 15.20 0.49
CA SER A 93 3.59 15.08 -0.67
C SER A 93 3.18 13.99 -1.65
N GLY A 94 2.20 13.15 -1.29
CA GLY A 94 1.75 12.01 -2.06
C GLY A 94 2.43 10.70 -1.72
N ARG A 95 3.28 10.63 -0.69
CA ARG A 95 3.93 9.37 -0.28
C ARG A 95 2.97 8.53 0.57
N TRP A 96 3.00 7.23 0.34
CA TRP A 96 2.25 6.26 1.12
C TRP A 96 3.12 5.06 1.47
N SER A 97 2.78 4.36 2.55
CA SER A 97 3.45 3.13 2.97
C SER A 97 2.49 2.26 3.76
N GLN A 98 2.49 0.95 3.47
CA GLN A 98 1.65 -0.05 4.11
C GLN A 98 2.50 -1.23 4.57
N HIS A 99 2.30 -1.67 5.82
CA HIS A 99 2.87 -2.91 6.32
C HIS A 99 2.07 -4.09 5.73
N ILE A 100 2.77 -5.04 5.10
CA ILE A 100 2.16 -6.20 4.44
C ILE A 100 2.60 -7.52 5.07
N GLY A 101 3.57 -7.49 6.00
CA GLY A 101 4.30 -8.66 6.47
C GLY A 101 5.40 -9.04 5.48
N GLN A 102 6.21 -10.01 5.87
CA GLN A 102 7.27 -10.50 4.99
C GLN A 102 6.67 -11.45 3.95
N GLU A 103 6.71 -11.05 2.70
CA GLU A 103 6.16 -11.81 1.58
C GLU A 103 7.27 -12.52 0.81
N ARG A 104 6.93 -13.68 0.23
CA ARG A 104 7.86 -14.40 -0.65
C ARG A 104 7.96 -13.72 -2.00
N GLY A 105 9.05 -13.97 -2.71
CA GLY A 105 9.20 -13.51 -4.08
C GLY A 105 8.02 -13.94 -4.98
N ASN A 106 7.71 -13.10 -5.96
CA ASN A 106 6.55 -13.17 -6.83
C ASN A 106 5.18 -12.95 -6.14
N ALA A 107 5.13 -12.57 -4.86
CA ALA A 107 3.90 -12.11 -4.25
C ALA A 107 3.38 -10.90 -5.04
N ARG A 108 2.14 -11.00 -5.54
CA ARG A 108 1.50 -9.96 -6.33
C ARG A 108 0.97 -8.86 -5.43
N ILE A 109 1.39 -7.63 -5.71
CA ILE A 109 0.94 -6.41 -5.04
C ILE A 109 0.11 -5.61 -6.06
N GLU A 110 -1.07 -5.19 -5.66
CA GLU A 110 -1.98 -4.37 -6.46
C GLU A 110 -2.40 -3.17 -5.63
N VAL A 111 -2.37 -1.99 -6.24
CA VAL A 111 -2.65 -0.73 -5.54
C VAL A 111 -3.52 0.17 -6.40
N ARG A 112 -4.52 0.77 -5.81
CA ARG A 112 -5.37 1.80 -6.41
C ARG A 112 -5.57 2.96 -5.45
N GLN A 113 -6.04 4.07 -5.95
CA GLN A 113 -6.28 5.26 -5.14
C GLN A 113 -7.62 5.91 -5.46
N MET A 114 -8.13 6.64 -4.48
CA MET A 114 -9.32 7.48 -4.67
C MET A 114 -9.25 8.74 -3.82
N LYS A 115 -10.06 9.73 -4.18
CA LYS A 115 -10.45 10.88 -3.36
C LYS A 115 -11.96 10.99 -3.34
N THR A 116 -12.46 11.61 -2.29
CA THR A 116 -13.89 11.92 -2.16
C THR A 116 -14.47 12.55 -3.44
N GLY A 117 -15.61 12.07 -3.91
CA GLY A 117 -16.27 12.53 -5.13
C GLY A 117 -15.65 12.02 -6.43
N ARG A 118 -14.66 11.12 -6.38
CA ARG A 118 -14.05 10.49 -7.55
C ARG A 118 -14.14 8.97 -7.46
N PRO A 119 -14.28 8.26 -8.57
CA PRO A 119 -14.19 6.81 -8.58
C PRO A 119 -12.75 6.36 -8.30
N TRP A 120 -12.58 5.07 -7.95
CA TRP A 120 -11.27 4.44 -7.83
C TRP A 120 -10.48 4.55 -9.14
N SER A 121 -9.17 4.76 -9.02
CA SER A 121 -8.25 4.66 -10.16
C SER A 121 -8.17 3.22 -10.69
N GLY A 122 -7.51 3.05 -11.84
CA GLY A 122 -7.00 1.75 -12.24
C GLY A 122 -6.01 1.18 -11.22
N MET A 123 -5.72 -0.11 -11.31
CA MET A 123 -4.74 -0.81 -10.47
C MET A 123 -3.31 -0.62 -10.99
N ALA A 124 -2.39 -0.20 -10.12
CA ALA A 124 -0.97 -0.44 -10.30
C ALA A 124 -0.66 -1.88 -9.86
N VAL A 125 0.21 -2.56 -10.57
CA VAL A 125 0.59 -3.95 -10.26
C VAL A 125 2.11 -4.05 -10.20
N SER A 126 2.62 -4.70 -9.16
CA SER A 126 4.02 -5.07 -8.99
C SER A 126 4.13 -6.45 -8.36
N ASN A 127 5.29 -7.07 -8.46
CA ASN A 127 5.59 -8.31 -7.75
C ASN A 127 6.77 -8.09 -6.81
N VAL A 128 6.73 -8.75 -5.64
CA VAL A 128 7.87 -8.80 -4.73
C VAL A 128 9.03 -9.50 -5.42
N VAL A 129 10.19 -8.86 -5.48
CA VAL A 129 11.40 -9.45 -6.06
C VAL A 129 11.97 -10.48 -5.09
N GLN A 130 12.19 -11.71 -5.54
CA GLN A 130 12.85 -12.72 -4.73
C GLN A 130 14.36 -12.42 -4.67
N LEU A 131 14.88 -12.22 -3.46
CA LEU A 131 16.33 -12.16 -3.28
C LEU A 131 16.95 -13.54 -3.58
N PRO A 132 18.16 -13.57 -4.16
CA PRO A 132 18.84 -14.82 -4.42
C PRO A 132 19.14 -15.57 -3.11
N ALA A 133 19.18 -16.89 -3.18
CA ALA A 133 19.62 -17.70 -2.06
C ALA A 133 21.06 -17.32 -1.65
N LEU A 134 21.33 -17.40 -0.36
CA LEU A 134 22.69 -17.24 0.14
C LEU A 134 23.59 -18.34 -0.46
N GLY A 135 24.86 -18.00 -0.69
CA GLY A 135 25.88 -18.97 -1.04
C GLY A 135 26.05 -20.00 0.09
N ASN A 136 26.52 -21.19 -0.27
CA ASN A 136 26.79 -22.21 0.73
C ASN A 136 27.89 -21.74 1.70
N PRO A 137 27.73 -21.96 3.01
CA PRO A 137 28.82 -21.75 3.95
C PRO A 137 29.93 -22.79 3.70
N SER A 138 31.15 -22.48 4.06
CA SER A 138 32.26 -23.44 4.09
C SER A 138 32.52 -23.93 5.51
N ILE A 139 33.09 -25.13 5.62
CA ILE A 139 33.61 -25.69 6.87
C ILE A 139 35.07 -25.99 6.63
N ASP A 140 35.92 -25.51 7.53
CA ASP A 140 37.35 -25.80 7.48
C ASP A 140 37.66 -27.26 7.84
N GLN A 141 38.78 -27.79 7.37
CA GLN A 141 39.17 -29.15 7.67
C GLN A 141 39.39 -29.31 9.17
N MET A 142 38.85 -30.38 9.73
CA MET A 142 38.93 -30.71 11.16
C MET A 142 39.63 -32.06 11.36
N ASN A 143 40.18 -32.23 12.55
CA ASN A 143 40.75 -33.51 13.02
C ASN A 143 40.28 -33.81 14.45
N THR A 144 40.59 -35.00 14.92
CA THR A 144 40.14 -35.48 16.25
C THR A 144 40.76 -34.75 17.46
N ALA A 145 41.75 -33.88 17.24
CA ALA A 145 42.34 -33.06 18.29
C ALA A 145 41.71 -31.66 18.41
N GLN A 146 40.73 -31.36 17.57
CA GLN A 146 40.00 -30.06 17.55
C GLN A 146 38.65 -30.21 18.22
N ASP A 147 38.31 -29.27 19.08
CA ASP A 147 37.05 -29.18 19.79
C ASP A 147 36.12 -28.03 19.24
N HIS A 148 36.59 -27.32 18.20
CA HIS A 148 35.88 -26.23 17.57
C HIS A 148 35.74 -26.44 16.07
N ILE A 149 34.60 -25.99 15.52
CA ILE A 149 34.30 -25.97 14.08
C ILE A 149 34.49 -24.54 13.59
N TYR A 150 35.21 -24.37 12.48
CA TYR A 150 35.47 -23.11 11.83
C TYR A 150 34.96 -23.15 10.38
N GLY A 151 34.74 -22.00 9.80
CA GLY A 151 34.33 -21.86 8.41
C GLY A 151 33.92 -20.45 8.06
N TRP A 152 33.42 -20.28 6.85
CA TRP A 152 32.96 -19.00 6.34
C TRP A 152 31.47 -19.04 5.99
N ALA A 153 30.80 -17.93 6.22
CA ALA A 153 29.42 -17.72 5.81
C ALA A 153 29.21 -16.26 5.42
N THR A 154 28.10 -15.96 4.78
CA THR A 154 27.70 -14.59 4.44
C THR A 154 27.62 -13.74 5.72
N PRO A 155 28.26 -12.55 5.77
CA PRO A 155 28.16 -11.65 6.91
C PRO A 155 26.70 -11.35 7.28
N GLY A 156 26.37 -11.41 8.57
CA GLY A 156 25.01 -11.23 9.08
C GLY A 156 24.11 -12.47 8.99
N ALA A 157 24.54 -13.55 8.34
CA ALA A 157 23.77 -14.79 8.29
C ALA A 157 23.83 -15.56 9.60
N THR A 158 22.83 -16.39 9.85
CA THR A 158 22.86 -17.39 10.93
C THR A 158 23.26 -18.73 10.35
N VAL A 159 24.31 -19.34 10.91
CA VAL A 159 24.79 -20.68 10.55
C VAL A 159 24.18 -21.71 11.49
N LYS A 160 23.44 -22.68 10.93
CA LYS A 160 22.91 -23.83 11.70
C LYS A 160 23.86 -25.00 11.63
N VAL A 161 24.32 -25.46 12.78
CA VAL A 161 25.28 -26.57 12.88
C VAL A 161 24.58 -27.84 13.33
N HIS A 162 24.73 -28.91 12.55
CA HIS A 162 24.24 -30.26 12.84
C HIS A 162 25.43 -31.22 12.88
N VAL A 163 25.48 -32.08 13.88
CA VAL A 163 26.48 -33.17 14.00
C VAL A 163 25.72 -34.48 14.03
N HIS A 164 26.03 -35.41 13.13
CA HIS A 164 25.29 -36.70 12.96
C HIS A 164 23.78 -36.49 12.79
N GLY A 165 23.37 -35.41 12.09
CA GLY A 165 21.96 -35.08 11.90
C GLY A 165 21.26 -34.44 13.10
N VAL A 166 21.95 -34.30 14.25
CA VAL A 166 21.42 -33.64 15.45
C VAL A 166 21.76 -32.14 15.43
N PHE A 167 20.76 -31.31 15.57
CA PHE A 167 20.96 -29.86 15.70
C PHE A 167 21.72 -29.55 16.98
N ILE A 168 22.84 -28.83 16.89
CA ILE A 168 23.68 -28.45 18.03
C ILE A 168 23.36 -27.00 18.45
N ARG A 169 23.46 -26.04 17.54
CA ARG A 169 23.19 -24.63 17.86
C ARG A 169 23.15 -23.76 16.64
N ASP A 170 22.56 -22.56 16.79
CA ASP A 170 22.67 -21.46 15.85
C ASP A 170 23.89 -20.59 16.21
N ILE A 171 24.65 -20.20 15.21
CA ILE A 171 25.79 -19.29 15.34
C ILE A 171 25.46 -18.05 14.46
N GLY A 172 25.24 -16.90 15.11
CA GLY A 172 25.14 -15.62 14.40
C GLY A 172 26.53 -15.19 13.92
N THR A 173 26.64 -14.80 12.66
CA THR A 173 27.89 -14.19 12.16
C THR A 173 27.92 -12.73 12.60
N ASP A 174 28.92 -12.33 13.39
CA ASP A 174 29.16 -10.93 13.74
C ASP A 174 29.65 -10.18 12.48
N PRO A 175 28.94 -9.16 11.98
CA PRO A 175 29.38 -8.40 10.81
C PRO A 175 30.72 -7.67 11.00
N SER A 176 31.16 -7.50 12.25
CA SER A 176 32.42 -6.81 12.60
C SER A 176 33.58 -7.74 12.91
N ARG A 177 33.34 -9.05 13.05
CA ARG A 177 34.38 -10.01 13.43
C ARG A 177 35.13 -10.55 12.21
N LYS A 178 36.19 -9.84 11.80
CA LYS A 178 37.29 -10.51 11.10
C LYS A 178 37.73 -11.70 11.96
N MET A 179 37.62 -12.91 11.44
CA MET A 179 38.26 -14.07 12.09
C MET A 179 39.75 -13.76 12.24
N VAL A 180 40.16 -13.54 13.47
CA VAL A 180 41.59 -13.40 13.78
C VAL A 180 42.17 -14.79 13.70
N ASP A 181 42.94 -15.00 12.66
CA ASP A 181 43.88 -16.15 12.57
C ASP A 181 44.76 -16.15 13.85
N LYS A 182 44.42 -17.00 14.80
CA LYS A 182 45.34 -17.30 15.89
C LYS A 182 46.24 -18.44 15.44
N ARG A 183 47.41 -18.06 14.94
CA ARG A 183 48.57 -18.96 14.86
C ARG A 183 48.88 -19.53 16.23
#